data_3a69b510918c8dfb7ca1bc49966709ab
#
_entry.id   3a69b510918c8dfb7ca1bc49966709ab
#
_cell.length_a   1.000
_cell.length_b   1.000
_cell.length_c   1.000
_cell.angle_alpha   90.00
_cell.angle_beta   90.00
_cell.angle_gamma   90.00
#
_symmetry.space_group_name_H-M   'P 1'
#
loop_
_entity.id
_entity.type
_entity.pdbx_description
1 polymer ?
#
loop_
_entity_poly.entity_id
_entity_poly.type
_entity_poly.pdbx_seq_one_letter_code
_entity_poly.pdbx_strand_id
1 'polypeptide(L)'
;MLPDVTVPCSLSDLLAVFRPCFTAPTFRSFLGLVVGLIAQTRRRTVCGMLTGAGLDQFWHHRRAHRLLVLARWSSDAVGLALADLMVARLLPAGSPLTVAVDDTLFKRSRKKVFGWPGITTGRRRARSPSGSPNCCVVAGIMVQLPFRSRPVCLPGLARRWRPRHTGKIAHAREWAELLAARYPYRIVHVVGDACGCR
;
A
#
# COMPACT_ATOMS: atom_id res chain seq x y z
N MET A 1 29.22 9.94 -9.06
CA MET A 1 28.51 8.74 -8.53
C MET A 1 27.56 9.25 -7.44
N LEU A 2 26.25 9.00 -7.56
CA LEU A 2 25.31 9.43 -6.50
C LEU A 2 25.52 8.55 -5.27
N PRO A 3 25.52 9.11 -4.05
CA PRO A 3 25.68 8.33 -2.84
C PRO A 3 24.58 7.27 -2.75
N ASP A 4 24.94 6.08 -2.34
CA ASP A 4 24.00 5.02 -2.05
C ASP A 4 23.28 5.32 -0.72
N VAL A 5 22.03 4.88 -0.65
CA VAL A 5 21.24 5.00 0.57
C VAL A 5 21.88 4.12 1.64
N THR A 6 22.25 4.72 2.77
CA THR A 6 22.71 3.94 3.92
C THR A 6 21.50 3.20 4.52
N VAL A 7 21.45 1.89 4.33
CA VAL A 7 20.36 1.03 4.82
C VAL A 7 20.96 0.01 5.78
N PRO A 8 20.39 -0.17 6.99
CA PRO A 8 20.78 -1.27 7.86
C PRO A 8 20.64 -2.62 7.13
N CYS A 9 21.58 -3.55 7.31
CA CYS A 9 21.60 -4.82 6.60
C CYS A 9 20.27 -5.58 6.74
N SER A 10 19.71 -5.65 7.94
CA SER A 10 18.43 -6.31 8.21
C SER A 10 17.25 -5.70 7.42
N LEU A 11 17.23 -4.38 7.25
CA LEU A 11 16.22 -3.71 6.45
C LEU A 11 16.47 -3.90 4.95
N SER A 12 17.73 -3.92 4.54
CA SER A 12 18.13 -4.19 3.15
C SER A 12 17.68 -5.58 2.72
N ASP A 13 17.92 -6.59 3.54
CA ASP A 13 17.52 -7.98 3.30
C ASP A 13 16.00 -8.11 3.22
N LEU A 14 15.28 -7.43 4.13
CA LEU A 14 13.82 -7.40 4.11
C LEU A 14 13.29 -6.76 2.81
N LEU A 15 13.89 -5.67 2.37
CA LEU A 15 13.45 -4.95 1.17
C LEU A 15 13.92 -5.62 -0.13
N ALA A 16 14.92 -6.50 -0.09
CA ALA A 16 15.40 -7.25 -1.26
C ALA A 16 14.31 -8.11 -1.91
N VAL A 17 13.32 -8.56 -1.13
CA VAL A 17 12.15 -9.31 -1.62
C VAL A 17 11.37 -8.54 -2.71
N PHE A 18 11.40 -7.21 -2.67
CA PHE A 18 10.71 -6.36 -3.65
C PHE A 18 11.51 -6.09 -4.93
N ARG A 19 12.78 -6.54 -4.99
CA ARG A 19 13.66 -6.29 -6.14
C ARG A 19 13.07 -6.74 -7.48
N PRO A 20 12.41 -7.91 -7.59
CA PRO A 20 11.79 -8.35 -8.85
C PRO A 20 10.64 -7.45 -9.35
N CYS A 21 10.03 -6.65 -8.46
CA CYS A 21 8.92 -5.76 -8.82
C CYS A 21 9.37 -4.48 -9.54
N PHE A 22 10.68 -4.21 -9.60
CA PHE A 22 11.24 -2.95 -10.08
C PHE A 22 12.43 -3.15 -11.00
N THR A 23 12.68 -2.18 -11.89
CA THR A 23 13.99 -2.06 -12.55
C THR A 23 15.04 -1.59 -11.53
N ALA A 24 16.32 -1.88 -11.78
CA ALA A 24 17.40 -1.52 -10.85
C ALA A 24 17.39 -0.02 -10.41
N PRO A 25 17.26 0.97 -11.33
CA PRO A 25 17.21 2.38 -10.92
C PRO A 25 15.94 2.73 -10.16
N THR A 26 14.81 2.06 -10.45
CA THR A 26 13.53 2.26 -9.77
C THR A 26 13.56 1.67 -8.37
N PHE A 27 14.17 0.48 -8.21
CA PHE A 27 14.37 -0.17 -6.92
C PHE A 27 15.25 0.68 -5.98
N ARG A 28 16.33 1.27 -6.50
CA ARG A 28 17.18 2.19 -5.72
C ARG A 28 16.38 3.40 -5.21
N SER A 29 15.48 3.94 -6.03
CA SER A 29 14.59 5.04 -5.62
C SER A 29 13.55 4.57 -4.60
N PHE A 30 13.01 3.37 -4.74
CA PHE A 30 12.11 2.74 -3.78
C PHE A 30 12.78 2.58 -2.42
N LEU A 31 13.99 2.00 -2.36
CA LEU A 31 14.77 1.87 -1.12
C LEU A 31 14.93 3.20 -0.39
N GLY A 32 15.40 4.23 -1.10
CA GLY A 32 15.60 5.55 -0.51
C GLY A 32 14.32 6.15 0.05
N LEU A 33 13.19 5.99 -0.64
CA LEU A 33 11.90 6.50 -0.16
C LEU A 33 11.36 5.71 1.03
N VAL A 34 11.54 4.38 1.07
CA VAL A 34 11.12 3.56 2.22
C VAL A 34 11.94 3.91 3.46
N VAL A 35 13.27 3.98 3.34
CA VAL A 35 14.15 4.40 4.44
C VAL A 35 13.74 5.78 4.94
N GLY A 36 13.55 6.72 4.04
CA GLY A 36 13.11 8.06 4.40
C GLY A 36 11.71 8.12 5.02
N LEU A 37 10.79 7.25 4.58
CA LEU A 37 9.47 7.14 5.19
C LEU A 37 9.53 6.66 6.64
N ILE A 38 10.44 5.74 6.94
CA ILE A 38 10.64 5.21 8.29
C ILE A 38 11.34 6.25 9.18
N ALA A 39 12.38 6.90 8.64
CA ALA A 39 13.23 7.82 9.41
C ALA A 39 12.61 9.21 9.64
N GLN A 40 11.65 9.64 8.80
CA GLN A 40 11.05 10.97 8.97
C GLN A 40 10.12 11.04 10.19
N THR A 41 10.28 12.09 10.98
CA THR A 41 9.46 12.33 12.18
C THR A 41 8.34 13.34 11.96
N ARG A 42 8.37 14.07 10.83
CA ARG A 42 7.41 15.13 10.50
C ARG A 42 6.34 14.69 9.50
N ARG A 43 5.83 15.63 8.71
CA ARG A 43 4.80 15.36 7.69
C ARG A 43 5.30 14.35 6.65
N ARG A 44 4.55 13.29 6.41
CA ARG A 44 4.84 12.25 5.42
C ARG A 44 4.66 12.78 3.99
N THR A 45 5.62 13.55 3.53
CA THR A 45 5.69 14.10 2.17
C THR A 45 6.89 13.48 1.44
N VAL A 46 6.88 13.51 0.12
CA VAL A 46 8.00 13.01 -0.70
C VAL A 46 9.31 13.75 -0.35
N CYS A 47 9.25 15.06 -0.17
CA CYS A 47 10.42 15.82 0.28
C CYS A 47 10.87 15.40 1.68
N GLY A 48 9.92 15.20 2.61
CA GLY A 48 10.22 14.68 3.95
C GLY A 48 10.88 13.29 3.93
N MET A 49 10.49 12.41 3.00
CA MET A 49 11.16 11.13 2.80
C MET A 49 12.61 11.31 2.34
N LEU A 50 12.88 12.25 1.43
CA LEU A 50 14.25 12.53 0.99
C LEU A 50 15.12 13.06 2.13
N THR A 51 14.59 14.00 2.89
CA THR A 51 15.29 14.55 4.07
C THR A 51 15.51 13.46 5.13
N GLY A 52 14.51 12.63 5.41
CA GLY A 52 14.64 11.51 6.36
C GLY A 52 15.69 10.48 5.96
N ALA A 53 15.90 10.29 4.64
CA ALA A 53 16.94 9.42 4.12
C ALA A 53 18.31 10.11 3.96
N GLY A 54 18.45 11.41 4.28
CA GLY A 54 19.67 12.20 4.03
C GLY A 54 19.99 12.38 2.53
N LEU A 55 18.99 12.28 1.67
CA LEU A 55 19.14 12.33 0.23
C LEU A 55 18.75 13.66 -0.41
N ASP A 56 18.22 14.60 0.37
CA ASP A 56 17.71 15.88 -0.11
C ASP A 56 18.78 16.76 -0.78
N GLN A 57 20.03 16.65 -0.33
CA GLN A 57 21.17 17.35 -0.92
C GLN A 57 21.68 16.72 -2.22
N PHE A 58 21.42 15.43 -2.44
CA PHE A 58 21.96 14.64 -3.55
C PHE A 58 20.93 14.30 -4.60
N TRP A 59 19.67 14.15 -4.19
CA TRP A 59 18.60 13.73 -5.09
C TRP A 59 17.61 14.85 -5.31
N HIS A 60 17.46 15.28 -6.53
CA HIS A 60 16.41 16.22 -6.87
C HIS A 60 15.02 15.57 -6.61
N HIS A 61 14.08 16.31 -6.03
CA HIS A 61 12.75 15.83 -5.67
C HIS A 61 11.97 15.19 -6.83
N ARG A 62 12.23 15.62 -8.07
CA ARG A 62 11.66 15.00 -9.28
C ARG A 62 11.96 13.51 -9.39
N ARG A 63 13.12 13.04 -8.91
CA ARG A 63 13.47 11.62 -8.95
C ARG A 63 12.51 10.80 -8.09
N ALA A 64 12.19 11.27 -6.90
CA ALA A 64 11.24 10.62 -6.00
C ALA A 64 9.81 10.67 -6.57
N HIS A 65 9.40 11.81 -7.12
CA HIS A 65 8.10 11.91 -7.79
C HIS A 65 7.97 11.00 -9.00
N ARG A 66 9.06 10.80 -9.75
CA ARG A 66 9.08 9.89 -10.91
C ARG A 66 8.74 8.45 -10.54
N LEU A 67 9.21 7.96 -9.39
CA LEU A 67 8.83 6.63 -8.89
C LEU A 67 7.32 6.50 -8.75
N LEU A 68 6.66 7.51 -8.19
CA LEU A 68 5.24 7.45 -7.85
C LEU A 68 4.31 7.74 -9.03
N VAL A 69 4.78 8.48 -10.06
CA VAL A 69 3.92 9.01 -11.14
C VAL A 69 4.23 8.37 -12.49
N LEU A 70 5.49 8.13 -12.81
CA LEU A 70 5.95 7.76 -14.16
C LEU A 70 6.60 6.38 -14.24
N ALA A 71 7.16 5.87 -13.16
CA ALA A 71 7.85 4.59 -13.19
C ALA A 71 6.86 3.45 -13.42
N ARG A 72 7.26 2.51 -14.27
CA ARG A 72 6.46 1.31 -14.55
C ARG A 72 6.73 0.26 -13.47
N TRP A 73 5.80 0.09 -12.57
CA TRP A 73 5.75 -0.98 -11.57
C TRP A 73 4.29 -1.29 -11.24
N SER A 74 4.05 -2.51 -10.82
CA SER A 74 2.70 -2.97 -10.47
C SER A 74 2.49 -2.90 -8.96
N SER A 75 1.43 -2.19 -8.53
CA SER A 75 1.02 -2.18 -7.13
C SER A 75 0.64 -3.57 -6.63
N ASP A 76 0.05 -4.40 -7.51
CA ASP A 76 -0.33 -5.77 -7.16
C ASP A 76 0.90 -6.67 -7.01
N ALA A 77 1.91 -6.53 -7.88
CA ALA A 77 3.16 -7.28 -7.74
C ALA A 77 3.88 -6.95 -6.42
N VAL A 78 3.95 -5.67 -6.07
CA VAL A 78 4.51 -5.21 -4.78
C VAL A 78 3.66 -5.71 -3.62
N GLY A 79 2.33 -5.65 -3.74
CA GLY A 79 1.41 -6.14 -2.72
C GLY A 79 1.51 -7.64 -2.51
N LEU A 80 1.63 -8.44 -3.57
CA LEU A 80 1.84 -9.89 -3.47
C LEU A 80 3.19 -10.23 -2.84
N ALA A 81 4.27 -9.54 -3.22
CA ALA A 81 5.58 -9.72 -2.58
C ALA A 81 5.53 -9.38 -1.07
N LEU A 82 4.77 -8.35 -0.70
CA LEU A 82 4.52 -8.03 0.71
C LEU A 82 3.67 -9.10 1.39
N ALA A 83 2.65 -9.64 0.73
CA ALA A 83 1.84 -10.74 1.24
C ALA A 83 2.70 -11.99 1.47
N ASP A 84 3.59 -12.35 0.53
CA ASP A 84 4.53 -13.46 0.67
C ASP A 84 5.41 -13.29 1.92
N LEU A 85 5.93 -12.09 2.13
CA LEU A 85 6.74 -11.77 3.29
C LEU A 85 5.95 -11.91 4.60
N MET A 86 4.71 -11.40 4.65
CA MET A 86 3.83 -11.51 5.80
C MET A 86 3.46 -12.97 6.08
N VAL A 87 3.09 -13.73 5.06
CA VAL A 87 2.74 -15.15 5.19
C VAL A 87 3.93 -15.96 5.69
N ALA A 88 5.12 -15.75 5.12
CA ALA A 88 6.31 -16.49 5.48
C ALA A 88 6.82 -16.19 6.90
N ARG A 89 6.64 -14.96 7.38
CA ARG A 89 7.22 -14.50 8.64
C ARG A 89 6.24 -14.48 9.82
N LEU A 90 4.94 -14.32 9.55
CA LEU A 90 3.95 -14.00 10.58
C LEU A 90 2.82 -15.04 10.68
N LEU A 91 2.65 -15.92 9.72
CA LEU A 91 1.61 -16.93 9.74
C LEU A 91 2.19 -18.35 9.92
N PRO A 92 1.59 -19.16 10.79
CA PRO A 92 1.97 -20.58 10.92
C PRO A 92 1.80 -21.33 9.59
N ALA A 93 2.60 -22.37 9.39
CA ALA A 93 2.46 -23.24 8.24
C ALA A 93 1.05 -23.87 8.20
N GLY A 94 0.42 -23.87 7.03
CA GLY A 94 -0.92 -24.47 6.85
C GLY A 94 -2.10 -23.66 7.42
N SER A 95 -1.88 -22.58 8.18
CA SER A 95 -2.98 -21.78 8.72
C SER A 95 -3.78 -21.09 7.61
N PRO A 96 -5.11 -20.88 7.79
CA PRO A 96 -5.92 -20.16 6.83
C PRO A 96 -5.45 -18.70 6.71
N LEU A 97 -5.65 -18.13 5.53
CA LEU A 97 -5.34 -16.73 5.23
C LEU A 97 -6.61 -15.90 5.38
N THR A 98 -6.72 -15.14 6.45
CA THR A 98 -7.84 -14.21 6.62
C THR A 98 -7.48 -12.85 6.07
N VAL A 99 -8.23 -12.39 5.08
CA VAL A 99 -8.03 -11.12 4.37
C VAL A 99 -9.18 -10.19 4.70
N ALA A 100 -8.87 -9.07 5.34
CA ALA A 100 -9.85 -8.02 5.59
C ALA A 100 -9.79 -6.98 4.45
N VAL A 101 -10.95 -6.66 3.87
CA VAL A 101 -11.08 -5.65 2.83
C VAL A 101 -11.87 -4.47 3.38
N ASP A 102 -11.27 -3.29 3.30
CA ASP A 102 -11.86 -2.05 3.77
C ASP A 102 -11.59 -0.90 2.80
N ASP A 103 -12.37 0.17 2.90
CA ASP A 103 -12.15 1.37 2.12
C ASP A 103 -11.64 2.53 2.98
N THR A 104 -10.62 3.18 2.48
CA THR A 104 -10.01 4.33 3.14
C THR A 104 -10.24 5.60 2.33
N LEU A 105 -10.80 6.61 2.98
CA LEU A 105 -11.06 7.91 2.38
C LEU A 105 -9.89 8.86 2.61
N PHE A 106 -9.33 9.37 1.53
CA PHE A 106 -8.30 10.42 1.59
C PHE A 106 -8.92 11.79 1.31
N LYS A 107 -8.94 12.67 2.30
CA LYS A 107 -9.32 14.07 2.10
C LYS A 107 -8.23 14.79 1.32
N ARG A 108 -8.57 15.37 0.17
CA ARG A 108 -7.66 16.24 -0.59
C ARG A 108 -8.31 17.60 -0.79
N SER A 109 -7.53 18.65 -0.55
CA SER A 109 -7.99 20.05 -0.60
C SER A 109 -7.83 20.75 -1.96
N ARG A 110 -7.33 20.06 -2.99
CA ARG A 110 -7.11 20.69 -4.30
C ARG A 110 -8.30 20.54 -5.25
N LYS A 111 -8.62 21.61 -6.00
CA LYS A 111 -9.75 21.68 -6.95
C LYS A 111 -9.68 20.68 -8.10
N LYS A 112 -8.49 20.26 -8.55
CA LYS A 112 -8.29 19.29 -9.64
C LYS A 112 -7.70 17.99 -9.10
N VAL A 113 -8.55 17.07 -8.69
CA VAL A 113 -8.14 15.73 -8.29
C VAL A 113 -8.79 14.72 -9.21
N PHE A 114 -7.98 13.90 -9.87
CA PHE A 114 -8.45 12.84 -10.75
C PHE A 114 -9.33 11.85 -10.00
N GLY A 115 -10.50 11.51 -10.57
CA GLY A 115 -11.36 10.45 -10.04
C GLY A 115 -12.51 10.91 -9.14
N TRP A 116 -13.03 12.18 -9.30
CA TRP A 116 -14.25 12.62 -8.64
C TRP A 116 -15.52 12.07 -9.36
N PRO A 117 -16.43 11.44 -8.64
CA PRO A 117 -17.69 12.03 -8.18
C PRO A 117 -17.97 11.74 -6.70
N GLY A 118 -18.80 12.58 -6.05
CA GLY A 118 -19.08 12.52 -4.64
C GLY A 118 -19.54 11.14 -4.16
N ILE A 119 -18.76 10.55 -3.28
CA ILE A 119 -19.08 9.28 -2.66
C ILE A 119 -19.93 9.55 -1.42
N THR A 120 -21.07 8.93 -1.38
CA THR A 120 -21.89 8.83 -0.18
C THR A 120 -21.36 7.68 0.68
N THR A 121 -20.58 7.97 1.70
CA THR A 121 -20.38 7.01 2.78
C THR A 121 -21.60 7.09 3.68
N GLY A 122 -22.13 5.96 4.14
CA GLY A 122 -23.35 5.87 4.96
C GLY A 122 -23.31 6.61 6.29
N ARG A 123 -22.22 7.26 6.63
CA ARG A 123 -22.07 8.16 7.77
C ARG A 123 -21.75 9.57 7.29
N ARG A 124 -22.78 10.42 7.18
CA ARG A 124 -22.77 11.87 6.88
C ARG A 124 -22.27 12.25 5.48
N ARG A 125 -23.18 12.84 4.72
CA ARG A 125 -22.85 13.73 3.59
C ARG A 125 -21.86 14.79 4.07
N ALA A 126 -20.57 14.58 3.86
CA ALA A 126 -19.59 15.64 3.95
C ALA A 126 -19.79 16.55 2.73
N ARG A 127 -20.70 17.48 2.81
CA ARG A 127 -20.74 18.65 1.93
C ARG A 127 -19.48 19.48 2.26
N SER A 128 -18.42 19.24 1.54
CA SER A 128 -17.31 20.19 1.44
C SER A 128 -17.22 20.64 0.00
N PRO A 129 -17.43 21.91 -0.30
CA PRO A 129 -17.38 22.42 -1.69
C PRO A 129 -15.97 22.41 -2.30
N SER A 130 -14.95 22.01 -1.55
CA SER A 130 -13.55 22.12 -1.96
C SER A 130 -12.70 20.84 -1.87
N GLY A 131 -13.27 19.68 -1.55
CA GLY A 131 -12.47 18.47 -1.38
C GLY A 131 -13.13 17.22 -1.96
N SER A 132 -12.52 16.61 -2.97
CA SER A 132 -12.93 15.30 -3.49
C SER A 132 -12.42 14.19 -2.57
N PRO A 133 -13.27 13.35 -2.00
CA PRO A 133 -12.82 12.15 -1.34
C PRO A 133 -12.28 11.17 -2.37
N ASN A 134 -10.97 10.91 -2.36
CA ASN A 134 -10.44 9.75 -3.04
C ASN A 134 -10.60 8.54 -2.14
N CYS A 135 -11.28 7.54 -2.61
CA CYS A 135 -11.37 6.25 -1.94
C CYS A 135 -10.28 5.32 -2.46
N CYS A 136 -9.61 4.65 -1.56
CA CYS A 136 -8.71 3.55 -1.86
C CYS A 136 -9.27 2.30 -1.18
N VAL A 137 -9.48 1.24 -1.94
CA VAL A 137 -9.81 -0.05 -1.37
C VAL A 137 -8.51 -0.71 -0.97
N VAL A 138 -8.46 -1.22 0.24
CA VAL A 138 -7.28 -1.85 0.85
C VAL A 138 -7.64 -3.25 1.28
N ALA A 139 -6.84 -4.23 0.90
CA ALA A 139 -6.91 -5.57 1.45
C ALA A 139 -5.70 -5.82 2.35
N GLY A 140 -5.96 -6.24 3.57
CA GLY A 140 -4.93 -6.55 4.56
C GLY A 140 -5.04 -7.98 5.06
N ILE A 141 -3.90 -8.55 5.43
CA ILE A 141 -3.81 -9.88 6.00
C ILE A 141 -3.91 -9.77 7.52
N MET A 142 -4.81 -10.55 8.11
CA MET A 142 -4.94 -10.67 9.56
C MET A 142 -3.82 -11.53 10.11
N VAL A 143 -3.04 -10.98 11.04
CA VAL A 143 -1.93 -11.66 11.69
C VAL A 143 -2.01 -11.52 13.19
N GLN A 144 -1.61 -12.58 13.93
CA GLN A 144 -1.44 -12.53 15.36
C GLN A 144 0.02 -12.22 15.67
N LEU A 145 0.28 -11.05 16.24
CA LEU A 145 1.62 -10.67 16.66
C LEU A 145 1.89 -11.14 18.08
N PRO A 146 3.12 -11.61 18.41
CA PRO A 146 3.45 -12.17 19.73
C PRO A 146 3.24 -11.21 20.90
N PHE A 147 3.37 -9.90 20.63
CA PHE A 147 3.25 -8.82 21.63
C PHE A 147 1.87 -8.16 21.64
N ARG A 148 0.88 -8.71 20.92
CA ARG A 148 -0.48 -8.19 20.85
C ARG A 148 -1.50 -9.25 21.24
N SER A 149 -2.46 -8.89 22.09
CA SER A 149 -3.56 -9.78 22.50
C SER A 149 -4.62 -9.96 21.40
N ARG A 150 -4.71 -9.03 20.46
CA ARG A 150 -5.70 -9.08 19.37
C ARG A 150 -4.99 -9.17 18.01
N PRO A 151 -5.57 -9.90 17.04
CA PRO A 151 -5.04 -9.93 15.69
C PRO A 151 -5.02 -8.51 15.07
N VAL A 152 -4.06 -8.26 14.23
CA VAL A 152 -3.86 -6.98 13.54
C VAL A 152 -3.99 -7.21 12.04
N CYS A 153 -4.68 -6.30 11.36
CA CYS A 153 -4.73 -6.28 9.92
C CYS A 153 -3.52 -5.52 9.35
N LEU A 154 -2.66 -6.21 8.63
CA LEU A 154 -1.53 -5.59 7.93
C LEU A 154 -1.89 -5.36 6.46
N PRO A 155 -1.96 -4.11 5.99
CA PRO A 155 -2.32 -3.81 4.61
C PRO A 155 -1.26 -4.35 3.64
N GLY A 156 -1.70 -5.14 2.66
CA GLY A 156 -0.85 -5.73 1.64
C GLY A 156 -1.16 -5.21 0.24
N LEU A 157 -2.43 -5.17 -0.12
CA LEU A 157 -2.90 -4.76 -1.44
C LEU A 157 -3.71 -3.48 -1.32
N ALA A 158 -3.52 -2.56 -2.25
CA ALA A 158 -4.26 -1.31 -2.29
C ALA A 158 -4.53 -0.87 -3.73
N ARG A 159 -5.79 -0.59 -4.05
CA ARG A 159 -6.18 -0.05 -5.34
C ARG A 159 -7.04 1.19 -5.18
N ARG A 160 -6.80 2.15 -6.04
CA ARG A 160 -7.63 3.35 -6.11
C ARG A 160 -8.99 3.01 -6.71
N TRP A 161 -10.05 3.27 -5.97
CA TRP A 161 -11.39 3.11 -6.47
C TRP A 161 -11.74 4.17 -7.54
N ARG A 162 -12.36 3.71 -8.62
CA ARG A 162 -12.84 4.55 -9.73
C ARG A 162 -14.31 4.21 -9.97
N PRO A 163 -15.26 5.08 -9.59
CA PRO A 163 -16.70 4.77 -9.61
C PRO A 163 -17.24 4.32 -10.97
N ARG A 164 -16.62 4.76 -12.06
CA ARG A 164 -17.08 4.46 -13.43
C ARG A 164 -16.47 3.18 -14.02
N HIS A 165 -15.51 2.55 -13.39
CA HIS A 165 -14.75 1.45 -13.97
C HIS A 165 -14.88 0.14 -13.19
N THR A 166 -14.76 0.17 -11.87
CA THR A 166 -14.73 -1.06 -11.08
C THR A 166 -15.33 -0.82 -9.69
N GLY A 167 -16.30 -1.64 -9.29
CA GLY A 167 -16.88 -1.58 -7.95
C GLY A 167 -15.91 -2.07 -6.87
N LYS A 168 -16.13 -1.68 -5.62
CA LYS A 168 -15.32 -2.12 -4.47
C LYS A 168 -15.33 -3.64 -4.30
N ILE A 169 -16.50 -4.26 -4.51
CA ILE A 169 -16.70 -5.72 -4.44
C ILE A 169 -15.92 -6.44 -5.54
N ALA A 170 -15.85 -5.85 -6.75
CA ALA A 170 -15.06 -6.41 -7.82
C ALA A 170 -13.57 -6.43 -7.49
N HIS A 171 -13.03 -5.36 -6.90
CA HIS A 171 -11.65 -5.35 -6.41
C HIS A 171 -11.40 -6.39 -5.32
N ALA A 172 -12.34 -6.55 -4.38
CA ALA A 172 -12.23 -7.57 -3.34
C ALA A 172 -12.20 -8.99 -3.93
N ARG A 173 -13.05 -9.24 -4.94
CA ARG A 173 -13.08 -10.53 -5.65
C ARG A 173 -11.77 -10.79 -6.40
N GLU A 174 -11.30 -9.83 -7.20
CA GLU A 174 -10.03 -9.94 -7.91
C GLU A 174 -8.85 -10.24 -6.96
N TRP A 175 -8.81 -9.61 -5.79
CA TRP A 175 -7.75 -9.89 -4.81
C TRP A 175 -7.92 -11.26 -4.15
N ALA A 176 -9.15 -11.68 -3.88
CA ALA A 176 -9.40 -13.03 -3.37
C ALA A 176 -8.90 -14.09 -4.37
N GLU A 177 -9.18 -13.89 -5.66
CA GLU A 177 -8.72 -14.77 -6.75
C GLU A 177 -7.19 -14.74 -6.87
N LEU A 178 -6.55 -13.57 -6.81
CA LEU A 178 -5.09 -13.43 -6.85
C LEU A 178 -4.43 -14.14 -5.67
N LEU A 179 -4.97 -13.98 -4.46
CA LEU A 179 -4.43 -14.61 -3.27
C LEU A 179 -4.69 -16.12 -3.25
N ALA A 180 -5.86 -16.58 -3.69
CA ALA A 180 -6.15 -17.99 -3.81
C ALA A 180 -5.24 -18.67 -4.85
N ALA A 181 -4.99 -18.02 -5.97
CA ALA A 181 -4.04 -18.51 -6.97
C ALA A 181 -2.60 -18.55 -6.44
N ARG A 182 -2.21 -17.57 -5.61
CA ARG A 182 -0.87 -17.49 -5.02
C ARG A 182 -0.66 -18.51 -3.91
N TYR A 183 -1.71 -18.85 -3.15
CA TYR A 183 -1.65 -19.76 -2.00
C TYR A 183 -2.65 -20.94 -2.17
N PRO A 184 -2.47 -21.81 -3.18
CA PRO A 184 -3.45 -22.85 -3.51
C PRO A 184 -3.66 -23.88 -2.39
N TYR A 185 -2.70 -24.00 -1.45
CA TYR A 185 -2.79 -24.94 -0.33
C TYR A 185 -3.33 -24.29 0.96
N ARG A 186 -3.80 -23.03 0.90
CA ARG A 186 -4.37 -22.33 2.04
C ARG A 186 -5.81 -21.94 1.77
N ILE A 187 -6.67 -22.10 2.77
CA ILE A 187 -8.03 -21.55 2.70
C ILE A 187 -7.95 -20.03 2.84
N VAL A 188 -8.55 -19.31 1.91
CA VAL A 188 -8.62 -17.85 1.92
C VAL A 188 -10.00 -17.42 2.41
N HIS A 189 -10.05 -16.81 3.59
CA HIS A 189 -11.26 -16.18 4.11
C HIS A 189 -11.23 -14.69 3.81
N VAL A 190 -12.27 -14.17 3.18
CA VAL A 190 -12.39 -12.73 2.91
C VAL A 190 -13.44 -12.14 3.85
N VAL A 191 -13.05 -11.11 4.58
CA VAL A 191 -13.90 -10.39 5.53
C VAL A 191 -13.99 -8.92 5.09
N GLY A 192 -15.17 -8.38 5.03
CA GLY A 192 -15.42 -6.97 4.71
C GLY A 192 -16.46 -6.35 5.63
N ASP A 193 -16.48 -5.02 5.71
CA ASP A 193 -17.52 -4.31 6.43
C ASP A 193 -18.85 -4.42 5.66
N ALA A 194 -19.94 -4.72 6.37
CA ALA A 194 -21.29 -4.86 5.83
C ALA A 194 -21.84 -3.55 5.20
N CYS A 195 -21.26 -2.41 5.47
CA CYS A 195 -21.61 -1.12 4.86
C CYS A 195 -21.32 -1.01 3.34
N GLY A 196 -20.60 -1.95 2.75
CA GLY A 196 -20.30 -1.98 1.31
C GLY A 196 -21.39 -2.61 0.42
N CYS A 197 -22.44 -3.17 0.99
CA CYS A 197 -23.48 -3.95 0.30
C CYS A 197 -24.76 -3.18 -0.02
N ARG A 198 -24.69 -1.85 -0.28
CA ARG A 198 -25.84 -1.08 -0.79
C ARG A 198 -25.52 -0.39 -2.09
#